data_b603652f70f710450a7a47da4bde859a
#
_entry.id   b603652f70f710450a7a47da4bde859a
#
_cell.length_a   1.000
_cell.length_b   1.000
_cell.length_c   1.000
_cell.angle_alpha   90.00
_cell.angle_beta   90.00
_cell.angle_gamma   90.00
#
_symmetry.space_group_name_H-M   'P 1'
#
loop_
_entity.id
_entity.type
_entity.pdbx_description
1 polymer ?
#
loop_
_entity_poly.entity_id
_entity_poly.type
_entity_poly.pdbx_seq_one_letter_code
_entity_poly.pdbx_strand_id
1 'polypeptide(L)'
;MIVVGVIELGWYIEEISAAFFIMGVVVGIIGGLKVDEFTKAFIEGAKDLVGTALIVALARATLVISRDGQIIDTVLHNLSPYIQSSSPVFASQKMFVVQAIINFFVHSGSGQAALTMPIMAPLADLAGVTRQTAILAFQFGEYTNIIIPTSAVTMGALSM
;
A
#
# COMPACT_ATOMS: atom_id res chain seq x y z
N MET A 1 -6.04 -20.67 -6.76
CA MET A 1 -5.91 -20.13 -8.14
C MET A 1 -4.86 -19.02 -8.21
N ILE A 2 -4.99 -17.90 -7.51
CA ILE A 2 -4.06 -16.76 -7.57
C ILE A 2 -2.63 -17.17 -7.15
N VAL A 3 -2.47 -17.86 -6.03
CA VAL A 3 -1.14 -18.32 -5.54
C VAL A 3 -0.44 -19.18 -6.56
N VAL A 4 -1.14 -20.13 -7.16
CA VAL A 4 -0.59 -21.00 -8.22
C VAL A 4 -0.28 -20.18 -9.47
N GLY A 5 -1.16 -19.26 -9.85
CA GLY A 5 -0.95 -18.36 -10.99
C GLY A 5 0.32 -17.52 -10.84
N VAL A 6 0.55 -16.96 -9.65
CA VAL A 6 1.75 -16.13 -9.38
C VAL A 6 3.02 -16.98 -9.36
N ILE A 7 3.00 -18.13 -8.69
CA ILE A 7 4.21 -18.96 -8.51
C ILE A 7 4.57 -19.74 -9.78
N GLU A 8 3.58 -20.37 -10.41
CA GLU A 8 3.83 -21.31 -11.50
C GLU A 8 3.72 -20.65 -12.88
N LEU A 9 2.81 -19.68 -13.05
CA LEU A 9 2.51 -19.07 -14.33
C LEU A 9 3.07 -17.64 -14.46
N GLY A 10 3.70 -17.11 -13.41
CA GLY A 10 4.28 -15.77 -13.43
C GLY A 10 3.22 -14.64 -13.54
N TRP A 11 2.00 -14.88 -13.05
CA TRP A 11 0.94 -13.88 -13.10
C TRP A 11 1.38 -12.59 -12.40
N TYR A 12 1.08 -11.46 -13.05
CA TYR A 12 1.30 -10.14 -12.53
C TYR A 12 -0.04 -9.41 -12.35
N ILE A 13 -0.02 -8.10 -12.21
CA ILE A 13 -1.22 -7.30 -11.87
C ILE A 13 -2.35 -7.50 -12.88
N GLU A 14 -2.03 -7.61 -14.18
CA GLU A 14 -3.02 -7.71 -15.26
C GLU A 14 -3.79 -9.03 -15.19
N GLU A 15 -3.09 -10.15 -15.03
CA GLU A 15 -3.71 -11.49 -14.96
C GLU A 15 -4.50 -11.66 -13.65
N ILE A 16 -3.97 -11.12 -12.54
CA ILE A 16 -4.67 -11.13 -11.25
C ILE A 16 -5.95 -10.29 -11.35
N SER A 17 -5.90 -9.11 -11.97
CA SER A 17 -7.07 -8.25 -12.17
C SER A 17 -8.11 -8.92 -13.06
N ALA A 18 -7.70 -9.57 -14.15
CA ALA A 18 -8.57 -10.34 -15.01
C ALA A 18 -9.23 -11.51 -14.25
N ALA A 19 -8.47 -12.21 -13.41
CA ALA A 19 -9.00 -13.31 -12.59
C ALA A 19 -10.06 -12.82 -11.60
N PHE A 20 -9.86 -11.69 -10.94
CA PHE A 20 -10.86 -11.08 -10.06
C PHE A 20 -12.11 -10.64 -10.82
N PHE A 21 -11.95 -10.03 -12.00
CA PHE A 21 -13.06 -9.62 -12.84
C PHE A 21 -13.92 -10.83 -13.25
N ILE A 22 -13.27 -11.88 -13.77
CA ILE A 22 -13.96 -13.13 -14.17
C ILE A 22 -14.68 -13.75 -12.96
N MET A 23 -14.03 -13.79 -11.81
CA MET A 23 -14.62 -14.31 -10.58
C MET A 23 -15.87 -13.51 -10.18
N GLY A 24 -15.82 -12.18 -10.27
CA GLY A 24 -16.97 -11.31 -10.02
C GLY A 24 -18.15 -11.62 -10.96
N VAL A 25 -17.87 -11.78 -12.26
CA VAL A 25 -18.89 -12.16 -13.26
C VAL A 25 -19.51 -13.54 -12.96
N VAL A 26 -18.68 -14.53 -12.68
CA VAL A 26 -19.13 -15.89 -12.35
C VAL A 26 -20.00 -15.90 -11.10
N VAL A 27 -19.58 -15.21 -10.05
CA VAL A 27 -20.35 -15.08 -8.79
C VAL A 27 -21.68 -14.38 -9.05
N GLY A 28 -21.70 -13.32 -9.86
CA GLY A 28 -22.92 -12.62 -10.24
C GLY A 28 -23.91 -13.52 -10.98
N ILE A 29 -23.43 -14.34 -11.92
CA ILE A 29 -24.25 -15.30 -12.66
C ILE A 29 -24.80 -16.40 -11.73
N ILE A 30 -23.95 -16.99 -10.90
CA ILE A 30 -24.35 -18.05 -9.94
C ILE A 30 -25.34 -17.49 -8.91
N GLY A 31 -25.14 -16.22 -8.48
CA GLY A 31 -26.04 -15.50 -7.58
C GLY A 31 -27.39 -15.12 -8.20
N GLY A 32 -27.56 -15.36 -9.51
CA GLY A 32 -28.83 -15.05 -10.22
C GLY A 32 -29.06 -13.54 -10.42
N LEU A 33 -28.02 -12.72 -10.35
CA LEU A 33 -28.14 -11.28 -10.59
C LEU A 33 -28.53 -11.00 -12.02
N LYS A 34 -29.50 -10.10 -12.20
CA LYS A 34 -29.81 -9.55 -13.53
C LYS A 34 -28.67 -8.64 -13.98
N VAL A 35 -28.55 -8.47 -15.30
CA VAL A 35 -27.48 -7.62 -15.91
C VAL A 35 -27.45 -6.21 -15.29
N ASP A 36 -28.63 -5.61 -15.08
CA ASP A 36 -28.74 -4.29 -14.47
C ASP A 36 -28.26 -4.25 -13.01
N GLU A 37 -28.55 -5.29 -12.24
CA GLU A 37 -28.13 -5.41 -10.84
C GLU A 37 -26.61 -5.62 -10.76
N PHE A 38 -26.09 -6.50 -11.60
CA PHE A 38 -24.66 -6.72 -11.72
C PHE A 38 -23.92 -5.42 -12.11
N THR A 39 -24.41 -4.72 -13.12
CA THR A 39 -23.80 -3.45 -13.58
C THR A 39 -23.82 -2.39 -12.49
N LYS A 40 -24.93 -2.26 -11.74
CA LYS A 40 -25.01 -1.34 -10.60
C LYS A 40 -24.01 -1.69 -9.50
N ALA A 41 -23.92 -2.96 -9.11
CA ALA A 41 -22.97 -3.42 -8.09
C ALA A 41 -21.52 -3.16 -8.52
N PHE A 42 -21.20 -3.41 -9.80
CA PHE A 42 -19.88 -3.14 -10.36
C PHE A 42 -19.52 -1.65 -10.34
N ILE A 43 -20.48 -0.78 -10.73
CA ILE A 43 -20.28 0.67 -10.71
C ILE A 43 -20.10 1.17 -9.26
N GLU A 44 -20.84 0.62 -8.32
CA GLU A 44 -20.72 0.99 -6.90
C GLU A 44 -19.34 0.64 -6.35
N GLY A 45 -18.85 -0.57 -6.60
CA GLY A 45 -17.48 -0.97 -6.27
C GLY A 45 -16.41 -0.12 -6.97
N ALA A 46 -16.63 0.27 -8.22
CA ALA A 46 -15.72 1.17 -8.93
C ALA A 46 -15.67 2.58 -8.31
N LYS A 47 -16.81 3.11 -7.84
CA LYS A 47 -16.87 4.40 -7.15
C LYS A 47 -16.03 4.42 -5.87
N ASP A 48 -16.01 3.34 -5.10
CA ASP A 48 -15.23 3.24 -3.88
C ASP A 48 -13.71 3.32 -4.16
N LEU A 49 -13.29 2.88 -5.35
CA LEU A 49 -11.88 2.93 -5.77
C LEU A 49 -11.44 4.29 -6.32
N VAL A 50 -12.36 5.18 -6.72
CA VAL A 50 -12.04 6.49 -7.30
C VAL A 50 -11.23 7.35 -6.31
N GLY A 51 -11.65 7.37 -5.04
CA GLY A 51 -10.91 8.09 -3.99
C GLY A 51 -9.47 7.62 -3.87
N THR A 52 -9.26 6.31 -3.82
CA THR A 52 -7.92 5.71 -3.77
C THR A 52 -7.09 6.04 -5.00
N ALA A 53 -7.68 5.98 -6.19
CA ALA A 53 -7.00 6.31 -7.44
C ALA A 53 -6.53 7.78 -7.46
N LEU A 54 -7.36 8.72 -6.98
CA LEU A 54 -7.01 10.13 -6.87
C LEU A 54 -5.89 10.35 -5.86
N ILE A 55 -5.92 9.69 -4.69
CA ILE A 55 -4.86 9.77 -3.69
C ILE A 55 -3.53 9.29 -4.27
N VAL A 56 -3.53 8.15 -4.96
CA VAL A 56 -2.31 7.62 -5.61
C VAL A 56 -1.79 8.59 -6.68
N ALA A 57 -2.67 9.18 -7.49
CA ALA A 57 -2.29 10.17 -8.50
C ALA A 57 -1.66 11.42 -7.88
N LEU A 58 -2.26 11.96 -6.81
CA LEU A 58 -1.72 13.13 -6.09
C LEU A 58 -0.40 12.81 -5.39
N ALA A 59 -0.27 11.64 -4.75
CA ALA A 59 0.97 11.18 -4.16
C ALA A 59 2.08 11.07 -5.21
N ARG A 60 1.76 10.55 -6.39
CA ARG A 60 2.70 10.48 -7.51
C ARG A 60 3.12 11.87 -8.02
N ALA A 61 2.18 12.80 -8.14
CA ALA A 61 2.46 14.19 -8.52
C ALA A 61 3.37 14.87 -7.48
N THR A 62 3.10 14.71 -6.20
CA THR A 62 3.95 15.22 -5.11
C THR A 62 5.36 14.64 -5.18
N LEU A 63 5.49 13.34 -5.48
CA LEU A 63 6.78 12.69 -5.66
C LEU A 63 7.58 13.32 -6.83
N VAL A 64 6.93 13.54 -7.98
CA VAL A 64 7.57 14.15 -9.14
C VAL A 64 8.07 15.56 -8.80
N ILE A 65 7.22 16.39 -8.21
CA ILE A 65 7.59 17.76 -7.78
C ILE A 65 8.75 17.73 -6.77
N SER A 66 8.70 16.81 -5.81
CA SER A 66 9.74 16.67 -4.79
C SER A 66 11.07 16.19 -5.36
N ARG A 67 11.03 15.36 -6.41
CA ARG A 67 12.22 14.90 -7.13
C ARG A 67 12.81 16.01 -7.98
N ASP A 68 12.01 16.72 -8.76
CA ASP A 68 12.45 17.82 -9.63
C ASP A 68 12.97 19.00 -8.79
N GLY A 69 12.36 19.24 -7.62
CA GLY A 69 12.82 20.23 -6.65
C GLY A 69 14.02 19.79 -5.79
N GLN A 70 14.59 18.59 -6.00
CA GLN A 70 15.67 18.00 -5.19
C GLN A 70 15.37 17.95 -3.68
N ILE A 71 14.08 18.00 -3.31
CA ILE A 71 13.63 17.97 -1.92
C ILE A 71 13.94 16.59 -1.31
N ILE A 72 13.77 15.52 -2.09
CA ILE A 72 14.05 14.15 -1.64
C ILE A 72 15.53 14.01 -1.28
N ASP A 73 16.43 14.52 -2.10
CA ASP A 73 17.87 14.44 -1.85
C ASP A 73 18.26 15.22 -0.59
N THR A 74 17.64 16.38 -0.37
CA THR A 74 17.83 17.17 0.85
C THR A 74 17.34 16.43 2.09
N VAL A 75 16.17 15.80 2.02
CA VAL A 75 15.61 15.00 3.13
C VAL A 75 16.51 13.79 3.41
N LEU A 76 16.97 13.08 2.39
CA LEU A 76 17.86 11.94 2.52
C LEU A 76 19.20 12.35 3.13
N HIS A 77 19.79 13.46 2.67
CA HIS A 77 21.03 13.97 3.22
C HIS A 77 20.93 14.32 4.71
N ASN A 78 19.84 14.96 5.13
CA ASN A 78 19.62 15.31 6.53
C ASN A 78 19.27 14.12 7.44
N LEU A 79 18.59 13.10 6.92
CA LEU A 79 18.22 11.90 7.67
C LEU A 79 19.34 10.84 7.70
N SER A 80 20.23 10.86 6.73
CA SER A 80 21.33 9.89 6.60
C SER A 80 22.18 9.74 7.87
N PRO A 81 22.64 10.82 8.54
CA PRO A 81 23.45 10.69 9.77
C PRO A 81 22.73 9.98 10.92
N TYR A 82 21.41 10.22 11.05
CA TYR A 82 20.61 9.60 12.11
C TYR A 82 20.36 8.10 11.88
N ILE A 83 20.42 7.68 10.63
CA ILE A 83 20.16 6.29 10.22
C ILE A 83 21.46 5.52 10.18
N GLN A 84 22.53 6.07 9.60
CA GLN A 84 23.85 5.42 9.47
C GLN A 84 24.53 5.20 10.83
N SER A 85 24.22 6.01 11.84
CA SER A 85 24.73 5.81 13.20
C SER A 85 24.14 4.59 13.92
N SER A 86 23.17 3.92 13.31
CA SER A 86 22.45 2.78 13.89
C SER A 86 22.83 1.49 13.18
N SER A 87 22.85 0.37 13.92
CA SER A 87 22.99 -0.94 13.25
C SER A 87 21.77 -1.19 12.33
N PRO A 88 21.90 -2.01 11.29
CA PRO A 88 20.78 -2.31 10.36
C PRO A 88 19.51 -2.80 11.06
N VAL A 89 19.66 -3.51 12.19
CA VAL A 89 18.54 -3.98 13.01
C VAL A 89 17.79 -2.80 13.63
N PHE A 90 18.49 -1.85 14.25
CA PHE A 90 17.85 -0.66 14.82
C PHE A 90 17.28 0.26 13.73
N ALA A 91 17.92 0.33 12.58
CA ALA A 91 17.40 1.11 11.44
C ALA A 91 16.05 0.53 10.95
N SER A 92 15.94 -0.79 10.81
CA SER A 92 14.69 -1.45 10.42
C SER A 92 13.57 -1.27 11.45
N GLN A 93 13.90 -1.29 12.75
CA GLN A 93 12.93 -1.02 13.81
C GLN A 93 12.44 0.44 13.78
N LYS A 94 13.34 1.40 13.54
CA LYS A 94 12.94 2.81 13.35
C LYS A 94 12.03 2.99 12.14
N MET A 95 12.32 2.31 11.02
CA MET A 95 11.46 2.31 9.84
C MET A 95 10.08 1.77 10.14
N PHE A 96 9.98 0.67 10.88
CA PHE A 96 8.70 0.11 11.35
C PHE A 96 7.90 1.13 12.18
N VAL A 97 8.53 1.75 13.17
CA VAL A 97 7.85 2.73 14.03
C VAL A 97 7.35 3.93 13.22
N VAL A 98 8.15 4.44 12.29
CA VAL A 98 7.74 5.53 11.40
C VAL A 98 6.55 5.13 10.54
N GLN A 99 6.58 3.93 9.96
CA GLN A 99 5.46 3.43 9.15
C GLN A 99 4.19 3.24 9.99
N ALA A 100 4.30 2.74 11.21
CA ALA A 100 3.18 2.61 12.13
C ALA A 100 2.56 3.97 12.51
N ILE A 101 3.39 5.00 12.74
CA ILE A 101 2.92 6.36 13.01
C ILE A 101 2.21 6.94 11.78
N ILE A 102 2.79 6.78 10.59
CA ILE A 102 2.16 7.28 9.35
C ILE A 102 0.84 6.55 9.10
N ASN A 103 0.78 5.26 9.37
CA ASN A 103 -0.43 4.46 9.23
C ASN A 103 -1.57 4.97 10.12
N PHE A 104 -1.26 5.52 11.28
CA PHE A 104 -2.29 6.16 12.13
C PHE A 104 -3.03 7.29 11.41
N PHE A 105 -2.38 7.99 10.48
CA PHE A 105 -2.99 9.09 9.71
C PHE A 105 -3.46 8.65 8.32
N VAL A 106 -2.76 7.69 7.71
CA VAL A 106 -3.00 7.22 6.34
C VAL A 106 -3.35 5.73 6.37
N HIS A 107 -4.61 5.41 6.53
CA HIS A 107 -5.15 4.05 6.65
C HIS A 107 -5.23 3.26 5.33
N SER A 108 -4.56 3.71 4.29
CA SER A 108 -4.58 3.08 2.96
C SER A 108 -3.22 2.47 2.66
N GLY A 109 -3.14 1.14 2.56
CA GLY A 109 -1.90 0.44 2.26
C GLY A 109 -1.23 0.92 0.98
N SER A 110 -1.96 0.98 -0.12
CA SER A 110 -1.42 1.47 -1.39
C SER A 110 -1.08 2.97 -1.37
N GLY A 111 -1.90 3.78 -0.70
CA GLY A 111 -1.67 5.21 -0.52
C GLY A 111 -0.44 5.48 0.34
N GLN A 112 -0.29 4.78 1.45
CA GLN A 112 0.88 4.89 2.32
C GLN A 112 2.14 4.42 1.60
N ALA A 113 2.10 3.28 0.90
CA ALA A 113 3.22 2.80 0.12
C ALA A 113 3.68 3.82 -0.94
N ALA A 114 2.73 4.39 -1.70
CA ALA A 114 3.02 5.40 -2.71
C ALA A 114 3.67 6.66 -2.11
N LEU A 115 3.28 7.04 -0.90
CA LEU A 115 3.81 8.19 -0.19
C LEU A 115 5.19 7.92 0.43
N THR A 116 5.38 6.77 1.07
CA THR A 116 6.56 6.53 1.93
C THR A 116 7.68 5.76 1.26
N MET A 117 7.38 4.80 0.37
CA MET A 117 8.41 3.94 -0.21
C MET A 117 9.45 4.67 -1.08
N PRO A 118 9.12 5.75 -1.80
CA PRO A 118 10.11 6.55 -2.51
C PRO A 118 11.21 7.13 -1.62
N ILE A 119 10.91 7.34 -0.34
CA ILE A 119 11.86 7.84 0.67
C ILE A 119 12.49 6.67 1.44
N MET A 120 11.67 5.69 1.84
CA MET A 120 12.12 4.57 2.68
C MET A 120 13.08 3.62 1.95
N ALA A 121 12.90 3.39 0.64
CA ALA A 121 13.78 2.49 -0.10
C ALA A 121 15.23 3.02 -0.19
N PRO A 122 15.49 4.28 -0.59
CA PRO A 122 16.83 4.86 -0.54
C PRO A 122 17.40 4.93 0.89
N LEU A 123 16.58 5.23 1.89
CA LEU A 123 17.02 5.22 3.30
C LEU A 123 17.46 3.84 3.77
N ALA A 124 16.76 2.78 3.34
CA ALA A 124 17.16 1.41 3.63
C ALA A 124 18.53 1.09 3.04
N ASP A 125 18.76 1.45 1.77
CA ASP A 125 20.04 1.26 1.10
C ASP A 125 21.17 1.96 1.86
N LEU A 126 20.97 3.21 2.32
CA LEU A 126 21.94 3.99 3.10
C LEU A 126 22.20 3.38 4.49
N ALA A 127 21.20 2.72 5.09
CA ALA A 127 21.30 2.11 6.40
C ALA A 127 21.86 0.67 6.37
N GLY A 128 22.18 0.14 5.19
CA GLY A 128 22.58 -1.25 5.00
C GLY A 128 21.43 -2.24 5.29
N VAL A 129 20.18 -1.79 5.20
CA VAL A 129 18.97 -2.60 5.32
C VAL A 129 18.51 -3.01 3.94
N THR A 130 18.15 -4.27 3.75
CA THR A 130 17.63 -4.71 2.45
C THR A 130 16.28 -4.06 2.16
N ARG A 131 15.98 -3.81 0.89
CA ARG A 131 14.67 -3.26 0.48
C ARG A 131 13.51 -4.17 0.88
N GLN A 132 13.73 -5.49 0.90
CA GLN A 132 12.76 -6.45 1.41
C GLN A 132 12.44 -6.22 2.89
N THR A 133 13.45 -5.95 3.70
CA THR A 133 13.26 -5.61 5.12
C THR A 133 12.51 -4.29 5.29
N ALA A 134 12.77 -3.29 4.45
CA ALA A 134 12.02 -2.04 4.45
C ALA A 134 10.53 -2.26 4.08
N ILE A 135 10.25 -3.12 3.10
CA ILE A 135 8.88 -3.52 2.75
C ILE A 135 8.20 -4.26 3.91
N LEU A 136 8.93 -5.16 4.59
CA LEU A 136 8.39 -5.83 5.79
C LEU A 136 8.09 -4.84 6.91
N ALA A 137 8.97 -3.88 7.14
CA ALA A 137 8.75 -2.83 8.14
C ALA A 137 7.49 -2.00 7.81
N PHE A 138 7.26 -1.69 6.53
CA PHE A 138 6.03 -1.08 6.05
C PHE A 138 4.81 -1.98 6.32
N GLN A 139 4.85 -3.24 5.88
CA GLN A 139 3.73 -4.18 6.07
C GLN A 139 3.38 -4.41 7.54
N PHE A 140 4.38 -4.58 8.39
CA PHE A 140 4.13 -4.68 9.83
C PHE A 140 3.57 -3.38 10.41
N GLY A 141 3.97 -2.22 9.89
CA GLY A 141 3.36 -0.93 10.22
C GLY A 141 1.87 -0.91 9.91
N GLU A 142 1.43 -1.53 8.82
CA GLU A 142 0.01 -1.62 8.47
C GLU A 142 -0.82 -2.50 9.42
N TYR A 143 -0.23 -3.50 10.07
CA TYR A 143 -0.94 -4.29 11.07
C TYR A 143 -1.42 -3.45 12.27
N THR A 144 -0.87 -2.26 12.48
CA THR A 144 -1.37 -1.34 13.50
C THR A 144 -2.81 -0.88 13.21
N ASN A 145 -3.30 -1.00 11.96
CA ASN A 145 -4.70 -0.76 11.61
C ASN A 145 -5.70 -1.61 12.42
N ILE A 146 -5.28 -2.77 12.90
CA ILE A 146 -6.13 -3.64 13.73
C ILE A 146 -6.37 -3.01 15.11
N ILE A 147 -5.43 -2.18 15.57
CA ILE A 147 -5.48 -1.57 16.92
C ILE A 147 -6.05 -0.15 16.85
N ILE A 148 -6.04 0.47 15.67
CA ILE A 148 -6.43 1.86 15.49
C ILE A 148 -7.95 1.98 15.37
N PRO A 149 -8.63 2.68 16.31
CA PRO A 149 -10.09 2.78 16.31
C PRO A 149 -10.66 3.61 15.15
N THR A 150 -9.82 4.30 14.39
CA THR A 150 -10.23 5.08 13.22
C THR A 150 -10.20 4.25 11.91
N SER A 151 -9.73 3.00 11.96
CA SER A 151 -9.75 2.11 10.81
C SER A 151 -11.17 1.65 10.50
N ALA A 152 -11.67 2.00 9.31
CA ALA A 152 -13.01 1.61 8.85
C ALA A 152 -13.18 0.08 8.80
N VAL A 153 -12.11 -0.66 8.47
CA VAL A 153 -12.12 -2.14 8.42
C VAL A 153 -12.30 -2.72 9.83
N THR A 154 -11.55 -2.20 10.81
CA THR A 154 -11.64 -2.66 12.21
C THR A 154 -12.99 -2.31 12.81
N MET A 155 -13.46 -1.07 12.61
CA MET A 155 -14.77 -0.64 13.10
C MET A 155 -15.90 -1.39 12.42
N GLY A 156 -15.80 -1.66 11.12
CA GLY A 156 -16.76 -2.49 10.40
C GLY A 156 -16.83 -3.92 10.93
N ALA A 157 -15.68 -4.54 11.22
CA ALA A 157 -15.62 -5.88 11.79
C ALA A 157 -16.17 -5.96 13.24
N LEU A 158 -15.96 -4.91 14.04
CA LEU A 158 -16.43 -4.84 15.43
C LEU A 158 -17.93 -4.47 15.54
N SER A 159 -18.52 -3.91 14.47
CA SER A 159 -19.94 -3.53 14.43
C SER A 159 -20.88 -4.65 13.97
N MET A 160 -20.34 -5.80 13.56
CA MET A 160 -21.06 -7.00 13.21
C MET A 160 -21.28 -7.91 14.43
#